data_310720bef97037ebee824ad594efe992
#
_entry.id   310720bef97037ebee824ad594efe992
#
_cell.length_a   1.000
_cell.length_b   1.000
_cell.length_c   1.000
_cell.angle_alpha   90.00
_cell.angle_beta   90.00
_cell.angle_gamma   90.00
#
_symmetry.space_group_name_H-M   'P 1'
#
loop_
_entity.id
_entity.type
_entity.pdbx_description
1 polymer ?
#
loop_
_entity_poly.entity_id
_entity_poly.type
_entity_poly.pdbx_seq_one_letter_code
_entity_poly.pdbx_strand_id
1 'polypeptide(L)'
;DQGERVGLLGRNGAGKSTLFRILTGELEPDEGQAIIASGRRVGLISQIPVYPAGYTVEDVLRSAFARLRKLGEEMESLTERMAAGENDPALLRRYDTLSARFEAFGGYDTDVAVDKVANGLSISKEMRERLFDALSGGEKTRVNLGRLILEDTDILLLDEPTNHLDLHATEWLEDYIARFRGTVLTISHDRYFLDRIVTRIIEIEDGKPNFYSGNYSFYAVEKERRYQERMKQYEKEQAKIRQLEKAADQLRLWAFQGMDKTYRRAISMEKRIERMRTTAKPTKARKMDARFSSAEFHGDEVLALKGLTKGFGGRTLF
;
A
#
# COMPACT_ATOMS: atom_id res chain seq x y z
N ASP A 1 -2.84 14.40 -4.40
CA ASP A 1 -3.97 15.35 -4.37
C ASP A 1 -5.17 14.75 -3.66
N GLN A 2 -6.14 15.59 -3.24
CA GLN A 2 -7.34 15.13 -2.54
C GLN A 2 -8.17 14.23 -3.46
N GLY A 3 -8.62 13.08 -2.95
CA GLY A 3 -9.42 12.13 -3.71
C GLY A 3 -8.63 11.21 -4.65
N GLU A 4 -7.29 11.29 -4.68
CA GLU A 4 -6.48 10.36 -5.47
C GLU A 4 -6.46 8.95 -4.87
N ARG A 5 -6.37 7.97 -5.76
CA ARG A 5 -6.15 6.56 -5.42
C ARG A 5 -4.84 6.11 -6.03
N VAL A 6 -3.85 5.93 -5.17
CA VAL A 6 -2.46 5.71 -5.58
C VAL A 6 -2.02 4.31 -5.17
N GLY A 7 -1.54 3.52 -6.13
CA GLY A 7 -0.86 2.26 -5.87
C GLY A 7 0.65 2.48 -5.71
N LEU A 8 1.22 2.00 -4.62
CA LEU A 8 2.66 2.04 -4.39
C LEU A 8 3.27 0.67 -4.67
N LEU A 9 4.04 0.56 -5.75
CA LEU A 9 4.67 -0.67 -6.19
C LEU A 9 6.19 -0.64 -6.00
N GLY A 10 6.81 -1.81 -5.99
CA GLY A 10 8.25 -1.97 -5.88
C GLY A 10 8.62 -3.34 -5.33
N ARG A 11 9.87 -3.75 -5.47
CA ARG A 11 10.37 -5.01 -4.94
C ARG A 11 10.24 -5.07 -3.41
N ASN A 12 10.28 -6.29 -2.85
CA ASN A 12 10.39 -6.44 -1.40
C ASN A 12 11.70 -5.79 -0.94
N GLY A 13 11.63 -5.03 0.15
CA GLY A 13 12.76 -4.24 0.64
C GLY A 13 12.99 -2.90 -0.08
N ALA A 14 12.14 -2.48 -1.04
CA ALA A 14 12.27 -1.18 -1.71
C ALA A 14 11.88 0.04 -0.83
N GLY A 15 11.50 -0.18 0.42
CA GLY A 15 11.15 0.90 1.35
C GLY A 15 9.67 1.32 1.34
N LYS A 16 8.77 0.54 0.74
CA LYS A 16 7.33 0.88 0.66
C LYS A 16 6.69 1.09 2.04
N SER A 17 6.77 0.09 2.92
CA SER A 17 6.23 0.17 4.28
C SER A 17 6.99 1.18 5.15
N THR A 18 8.29 1.39 4.89
CA THR A 18 9.08 2.45 5.53
C THR A 18 8.52 3.84 5.18
N LEU A 19 8.17 4.06 3.92
CA LEU A 19 7.51 5.31 3.50
C LEU A 19 6.18 5.53 4.24
N PHE A 20 5.37 4.49 4.43
CA PHE A 20 4.13 4.60 5.20
C PHE A 20 4.39 5.01 6.66
N ARG A 21 5.40 4.42 7.30
CA ARG A 21 5.78 4.78 8.67
C ARG A 21 6.32 6.20 8.79
N ILE A 22 6.99 6.71 7.76
CA ILE A 22 7.40 8.14 7.71
C ILE A 22 6.17 9.04 7.57
N LEU A 23 5.21 8.66 6.72
CA LEU A 23 3.97 9.43 6.52
C LEU A 23 3.08 9.47 7.76
N THR A 24 3.14 8.46 8.62
CA THR A 24 2.41 8.44 9.91
C THR A 24 3.17 9.11 11.05
N GLY A 25 4.43 9.49 10.83
CA GLY A 25 5.29 10.05 11.87
C GLY A 25 5.85 9.01 12.85
N GLU A 26 5.69 7.70 12.57
CA GLU A 26 6.31 6.63 13.36
C GLU A 26 7.83 6.54 13.15
N LEU A 27 8.30 7.06 12.02
CA LEU A 27 9.72 7.09 11.68
C LEU A 27 10.07 8.47 11.11
N GLU A 28 11.16 9.05 11.60
CA GLU A 28 11.70 10.29 11.05
C GLU A 28 12.51 10.01 9.78
N PRO A 29 12.40 10.85 8.73
CA PRO A 29 13.25 10.73 7.55
C PRO A 29 14.69 11.18 7.86
N ASP A 30 15.68 10.51 7.30
CA ASP A 30 17.10 10.90 7.43
C ASP A 30 17.37 12.24 6.76
N GLU A 31 16.71 12.51 5.62
CA GLU A 31 16.79 13.76 4.86
C GLU A 31 15.41 14.14 4.31
N GLY A 32 15.17 15.43 4.15
CA GLY A 32 13.89 15.93 3.63
C GLY A 32 12.81 16.04 4.72
N GLN A 33 11.56 16.14 4.29
CA GLN A 33 10.41 16.23 5.20
C GLN A 33 9.15 15.68 4.56
N ALA A 34 8.33 15.02 5.36
CA ALA A 34 6.96 14.63 4.99
C ALA A 34 5.99 15.72 5.46
N ILE A 35 5.24 16.31 4.53
CA ILE A 35 4.29 17.37 4.86
C ILE A 35 2.87 16.87 4.61
N ILE A 36 2.09 16.77 5.66
CA ILE A 36 0.65 16.53 5.60
C ILE A 36 -0.07 17.84 5.91
N ALA A 37 -1.08 18.18 5.12
CA ALA A 37 -1.85 19.39 5.32
C ALA A 37 -2.44 19.43 6.74
N SER A 38 -2.35 20.58 7.39
CA SER A 38 -2.81 20.76 8.77
C SER A 38 -4.28 20.35 8.94
N GLY A 39 -4.58 19.63 10.01
CA GLY A 39 -5.92 19.15 10.33
C GLY A 39 -6.36 17.88 9.57
N ARG A 40 -5.54 17.33 8.66
CA ARG A 40 -5.82 16.06 8.00
C ARG A 40 -5.40 14.87 8.84
N ARG A 41 -6.24 13.85 8.87
CA ARG A 41 -6.02 12.62 9.64
C ARG A 41 -5.57 11.50 8.72
N VAL A 42 -4.49 10.83 9.12
CA VAL A 42 -3.93 9.68 8.40
C VAL A 42 -4.25 8.42 9.18
N GLY A 43 -4.85 7.46 8.50
CA GLY A 43 -5.06 6.12 9.01
C GLY A 43 -4.15 5.12 8.32
N LEU A 44 -3.47 4.26 9.06
CA LEU A 44 -2.57 3.22 8.54
C LEU A 44 -3.00 1.83 8.95
N ILE A 45 -3.07 0.92 7.97
CA ILE A 45 -3.16 -0.52 8.20
C ILE A 45 -1.77 -1.13 7.98
N SER A 46 -0.96 -1.20 8.99
CA SER A 46 0.28 -2.00 8.98
C SER A 46 0.57 -2.60 10.35
N GLN A 47 0.08 -1.97 11.40
CA GLN A 47 0.28 -2.45 12.76
C GLN A 47 -1.07 -2.57 13.46
N ILE A 48 -1.26 -3.70 14.12
CA ILE A 48 -2.42 -3.91 14.97
C ILE A 48 -2.12 -3.17 16.29
N PRO A 49 -2.90 -2.14 16.67
CA PRO A 49 -2.72 -1.45 17.93
C PRO A 49 -2.84 -2.42 19.10
N VAL A 50 -2.14 -2.12 20.18
CA VAL A 50 -2.32 -2.85 21.43
C VAL A 50 -3.58 -2.31 22.10
N TYR A 51 -4.58 -3.17 22.27
CA TYR A 51 -5.81 -2.83 22.98
C TYR A 51 -5.73 -3.24 24.46
N PRO A 52 -6.54 -2.62 25.32
CA PRO A 52 -6.64 -3.07 26.71
C PRO A 52 -7.06 -4.53 26.81
N ALA A 53 -6.52 -5.25 27.79
CA ALA A 53 -6.88 -6.64 28.04
C ALA A 53 -8.40 -6.75 28.27
N GLY A 54 -9.02 -7.77 27.70
CA GLY A 54 -10.47 -8.02 27.82
C GLY A 54 -11.34 -7.30 26.79
N TYR A 55 -10.77 -6.52 25.87
CA TYR A 55 -11.55 -5.94 24.77
C TYR A 55 -12.10 -7.03 23.88
N THR A 56 -13.40 -6.93 23.59
CA THR A 56 -14.05 -7.73 22.54
C THR A 56 -13.78 -7.11 21.17
N VAL A 57 -14.09 -7.85 20.10
CA VAL A 57 -14.06 -7.31 18.74
C VAL A 57 -14.96 -6.10 18.60
N GLU A 58 -16.13 -6.13 19.24
CA GLU A 58 -17.07 -5.00 19.29
C GLU A 58 -16.43 -3.75 19.90
N ASP A 59 -15.73 -3.89 21.04
CA ASP A 59 -15.05 -2.79 21.70
C ASP A 59 -13.95 -2.19 20.81
N VAL A 60 -13.24 -3.05 20.08
CA VAL A 60 -12.21 -2.60 19.11
C VAL A 60 -12.85 -1.79 17.98
N LEU A 61 -13.94 -2.27 17.38
CA LEU A 61 -14.62 -1.51 16.33
C LEU A 61 -15.15 -0.17 16.85
N ARG A 62 -15.77 -0.16 18.03
CA ARG A 62 -16.29 1.06 18.68
C ARG A 62 -15.21 2.02 19.12
N SER A 63 -13.98 1.56 19.34
CA SER A 63 -12.85 2.43 19.68
C SER A 63 -12.54 3.47 18.58
N ALA A 64 -12.96 3.22 17.33
CA ALA A 64 -12.90 4.19 16.24
C ALA A 64 -13.63 5.51 16.57
N PHE A 65 -14.67 5.44 17.37
CA PHE A 65 -15.50 6.59 17.77
C PHE A 65 -15.05 7.26 19.07
N ALA A 66 -13.80 7.07 19.50
CA ALA A 66 -13.30 7.64 20.75
C ALA A 66 -13.49 9.16 20.85
N ARG A 67 -13.41 9.87 19.72
CA ARG A 67 -13.66 11.32 19.66
C ARG A 67 -15.14 11.64 19.85
N LEU A 68 -16.03 10.90 19.21
CA LEU A 68 -17.48 11.07 19.38
C LEU A 68 -17.92 10.76 20.81
N ARG A 69 -17.34 9.71 21.42
CA ARG A 69 -17.59 9.38 22.81
C ARG A 69 -17.21 10.55 23.73
N LYS A 70 -16.04 11.15 23.55
CA LYS A 70 -15.63 12.34 24.33
C LYS A 70 -16.59 13.52 24.17
N LEU A 71 -17.07 13.76 22.95
CA LEU A 71 -18.07 14.81 22.70
C LEU A 71 -19.40 14.48 23.41
N GLY A 72 -19.83 13.22 23.39
CA GLY A 72 -21.01 12.76 24.12
C GLY A 72 -20.88 12.92 25.63
N GLU A 73 -19.75 12.51 26.22
CA GLU A 73 -19.43 12.66 27.64
C GLU A 73 -19.43 14.16 28.07
N GLU A 74 -18.89 15.06 27.22
CA GLU A 74 -18.96 16.50 27.46
C GLU A 74 -20.38 17.05 27.43
N MET A 75 -21.19 16.59 26.45
CA MET A 75 -22.60 16.98 26.35
C MET A 75 -23.41 16.50 27.55
N GLU A 76 -23.21 15.26 28.00
CA GLU A 76 -23.86 14.68 29.16
C GLU A 76 -23.51 15.48 30.45
N SER A 77 -22.22 15.78 30.66
CA SER A 77 -21.77 16.60 31.77
C SER A 77 -22.40 17.99 31.77
N LEU A 78 -22.55 18.64 30.61
CA LEU A 78 -23.24 19.93 30.50
C LEU A 78 -24.73 19.80 30.80
N THR A 79 -25.36 18.71 30.38
CA THR A 79 -26.79 18.42 30.66
C THR A 79 -27.03 18.22 32.16
N GLU A 80 -26.14 17.50 32.86
CA GLU A 80 -26.21 17.29 34.30
C GLU A 80 -26.08 18.63 35.07
N ARG A 81 -25.15 19.51 34.64
CA ARG A 81 -24.97 20.85 35.26
C ARG A 81 -26.21 21.73 35.07
N MET A 82 -26.80 21.72 33.84
CA MET A 82 -28.05 22.43 33.59
C MET A 82 -29.21 21.88 34.42
N ALA A 83 -29.31 20.55 34.56
CA ALA A 83 -30.32 19.91 35.42
C ALA A 83 -30.15 20.23 36.90
N ALA A 84 -28.91 20.45 37.37
CA ALA A 84 -28.62 20.88 38.71
C ALA A 84 -28.94 22.38 39.00
N GLY A 85 -29.50 23.09 38.00
CA GLY A 85 -29.94 24.48 38.13
C GLY A 85 -28.92 25.55 37.76
N GLU A 86 -27.82 25.16 37.09
CA GLU A 86 -26.83 26.10 36.57
C GLU A 86 -27.35 26.74 35.28
N ASN A 87 -27.92 27.94 35.37
CA ASN A 87 -28.58 28.65 34.26
C ASN A 87 -27.64 29.65 33.56
N ASP A 88 -26.42 29.24 33.23
CA ASP A 88 -25.50 30.09 32.47
C ASP A 88 -25.78 29.97 30.95
N PRO A 89 -26.10 31.06 30.25
CA PRO A 89 -26.29 31.04 28.78
C PRO A 89 -25.06 30.55 27.99
N ALA A 90 -23.86 30.57 28.61
CA ALA A 90 -22.65 30.02 28.01
C ALA A 90 -22.68 28.48 27.91
N LEU A 91 -23.29 27.81 28.90
CA LEU A 91 -23.45 26.34 28.89
C LEU A 91 -24.33 25.90 27.74
N LEU A 92 -25.47 26.58 27.53
CA LEU A 92 -26.38 26.27 26.45
C LEU A 92 -25.71 26.40 25.06
N ARG A 93 -25.01 27.53 24.85
CA ARG A 93 -24.26 27.77 23.60
C ARG A 93 -23.16 26.71 23.38
N ARG A 94 -22.51 26.27 24.45
CA ARG A 94 -21.49 25.20 24.34
C ARG A 94 -22.14 23.87 23.99
N TYR A 95 -23.27 23.53 24.63
CA TYR A 95 -24.02 22.34 24.34
C TYR A 95 -24.49 22.33 22.85
N ASP A 96 -25.08 23.42 22.36
CA ASP A 96 -25.50 23.54 20.97
C ASP A 96 -24.34 23.32 19.99
N THR A 97 -23.16 23.89 20.31
CA THR A 97 -21.97 23.73 19.48
C THR A 97 -21.47 22.29 19.47
N LEU A 98 -21.49 21.62 20.61
CA LEU A 98 -21.07 20.21 20.73
C LEU A 98 -22.09 19.29 20.06
N SER A 99 -23.39 19.54 20.25
CA SER A 99 -24.48 18.78 19.63
C SER A 99 -24.40 18.86 18.10
N ALA A 100 -24.22 20.05 17.54
CA ALA A 100 -24.07 20.22 16.09
C ALA A 100 -22.81 19.48 15.56
N ARG A 101 -21.73 19.46 16.32
CA ARG A 101 -20.52 18.68 15.95
C ARG A 101 -20.75 17.17 16.05
N PHE A 102 -21.42 16.72 17.12
CA PHE A 102 -21.74 15.32 17.34
C PHE A 102 -22.61 14.78 16.21
N GLU A 103 -23.63 15.54 15.83
CA GLU A 103 -24.52 15.20 14.68
C GLU A 103 -23.75 15.20 13.35
N ALA A 104 -22.94 16.25 13.10
CA ALA A 104 -22.16 16.36 11.86
C ALA A 104 -21.15 15.21 11.68
N PHE A 105 -20.68 14.61 12.75
CA PHE A 105 -19.80 13.44 12.74
C PHE A 105 -20.56 12.10 12.83
N GLY A 106 -21.89 12.09 12.68
CA GLY A 106 -22.70 10.88 12.69
C GLY A 106 -22.78 10.20 14.06
N GLY A 107 -22.74 10.97 15.15
CA GLY A 107 -22.72 10.44 16.51
C GLY A 107 -23.93 9.57 16.86
N TYR A 108 -25.07 9.80 16.23
CA TYR A 108 -26.30 9.01 16.42
C TYR A 108 -26.34 7.73 15.58
N ASP A 109 -25.50 7.58 14.55
CA ASP A 109 -25.52 6.47 13.59
C ASP A 109 -24.38 5.47 13.80
N THR A 110 -23.66 5.56 14.91
CA THR A 110 -22.47 4.72 15.18
C THR A 110 -22.76 3.23 15.13
N ASP A 111 -23.90 2.79 15.66
CA ASP A 111 -24.31 1.37 15.64
C ASP A 111 -24.54 0.87 14.20
N VAL A 112 -25.24 1.67 13.40
CA VAL A 112 -25.48 1.36 11.99
C VAL A 112 -24.18 1.30 11.21
N ALA A 113 -23.24 2.22 11.50
CA ALA A 113 -21.93 2.23 10.88
C ALA A 113 -21.12 0.97 11.23
N VAL A 114 -21.11 0.57 12.51
CA VAL A 114 -20.45 -0.68 12.95
C VAL A 114 -21.05 -1.89 12.25
N ASP A 115 -22.38 -2.02 12.25
CA ASP A 115 -23.05 -3.13 11.61
C ASP A 115 -22.75 -3.22 10.11
N LYS A 116 -22.78 -2.09 9.42
CA LYS A 116 -22.47 -2.02 7.98
C LYS A 116 -21.04 -2.47 7.68
N VAL A 117 -20.07 -2.01 8.46
CA VAL A 117 -18.66 -2.36 8.26
C VAL A 117 -18.40 -3.81 8.67
N ALA A 118 -18.97 -4.26 9.79
CA ALA A 118 -18.83 -5.64 10.24
C ALA A 118 -19.41 -6.63 9.21
N ASN A 119 -20.60 -6.37 8.70
CA ASN A 119 -21.22 -7.22 7.68
C ASN A 119 -20.39 -7.21 6.38
N GLY A 120 -19.93 -6.04 5.94
CA GLY A 120 -19.10 -5.90 4.73
C GLY A 120 -17.79 -6.67 4.82
N LEU A 121 -17.16 -6.69 5.98
CA LEU A 121 -15.91 -7.41 6.22
C LEU A 121 -16.12 -8.85 6.72
N SER A 122 -17.30 -9.41 6.62
CA SER A 122 -17.61 -10.78 7.08
C SER A 122 -17.27 -11.01 8.56
N ILE A 123 -17.47 -10.00 9.41
CA ILE A 123 -17.31 -10.09 10.87
C ILE A 123 -18.68 -10.46 11.46
N SER A 124 -18.86 -11.73 11.80
CA SER A 124 -20.15 -12.22 12.31
C SER A 124 -20.47 -11.69 13.72
N LYS A 125 -21.73 -11.76 14.14
CA LYS A 125 -22.16 -11.36 15.49
C LYS A 125 -21.43 -12.16 16.57
N GLU A 126 -21.27 -13.47 16.38
CA GLU A 126 -20.55 -14.36 17.29
C GLU A 126 -19.06 -13.97 17.39
N MET A 127 -18.47 -13.53 16.28
CA MET A 127 -17.09 -13.05 16.27
C MET A 127 -16.97 -11.72 17.04
N ARG A 128 -17.98 -10.84 16.98
CA ARG A 128 -17.97 -9.54 17.67
C ARG A 128 -17.94 -9.68 19.20
N GLU A 129 -18.49 -10.75 19.74
CA GLU A 129 -18.51 -11.07 21.17
C GLU A 129 -17.20 -11.71 21.66
N ARG A 130 -16.35 -12.20 20.76
CA ARG A 130 -15.06 -12.83 21.12
C ARG A 130 -14.04 -11.80 21.58
N LEU A 131 -13.17 -12.23 22.51
CA LEU A 131 -12.02 -11.44 22.90
C LEU A 131 -11.08 -11.21 21.71
N PHE A 132 -10.66 -9.98 21.48
CA PHE A 132 -9.77 -9.62 20.39
C PHE A 132 -8.44 -10.39 20.46
N ASP A 133 -7.90 -10.60 21.66
CA ASP A 133 -6.64 -11.33 21.87
C ASP A 133 -6.73 -12.80 21.45
N ALA A 134 -7.93 -13.40 21.52
CA ALA A 134 -8.17 -14.80 21.13
C ALA A 134 -8.32 -15.01 19.62
N LEU A 135 -8.29 -13.96 18.82
CA LEU A 135 -8.39 -14.03 17.36
C LEU A 135 -7.08 -14.48 16.72
N SER A 136 -7.18 -15.14 15.57
CA SER A 136 -6.05 -15.38 14.67
C SER A 136 -5.49 -14.06 14.10
N GLY A 137 -4.24 -14.08 13.63
CA GLY A 137 -3.61 -12.89 13.03
C GLY A 137 -4.42 -12.28 11.88
N GLY A 138 -4.99 -13.12 11.01
CA GLY A 138 -5.83 -12.66 9.90
C GLY A 138 -7.16 -12.04 10.37
N GLU A 139 -7.82 -12.64 11.37
CA GLU A 139 -9.02 -12.06 11.98
C GLU A 139 -8.73 -10.71 12.63
N LYS A 140 -7.59 -10.59 13.35
CA LYS A 140 -7.15 -9.32 13.95
C LYS A 140 -6.93 -8.24 12.89
N THR A 141 -6.29 -8.58 11.77
CA THR A 141 -6.08 -7.65 10.64
C THR A 141 -7.42 -7.18 10.05
N ARG A 142 -8.37 -8.10 9.87
CA ARG A 142 -9.72 -7.78 9.36
C ARG A 142 -10.49 -6.85 10.30
N VAL A 143 -10.47 -7.11 11.59
CA VAL A 143 -11.11 -6.25 12.60
C VAL A 143 -10.46 -4.86 12.66
N ASN A 144 -9.12 -4.81 12.61
CA ASN A 144 -8.42 -3.54 12.59
C ASN A 144 -8.69 -2.72 11.32
N LEU A 145 -8.86 -3.38 10.17
CA LEU A 145 -9.32 -2.74 8.94
C LEU A 145 -10.72 -2.12 9.15
N GLY A 146 -11.65 -2.87 9.76
CA GLY A 146 -12.99 -2.35 10.09
C GLY A 146 -12.93 -1.13 10.99
N ARG A 147 -12.13 -1.18 12.05
CA ARG A 147 -11.91 -0.03 12.93
C ARG A 147 -11.40 1.19 12.17
N LEU A 148 -10.40 1.01 11.31
CA LEU A 148 -9.83 2.11 10.53
C LEU A 148 -10.84 2.73 9.55
N ILE A 149 -11.68 1.91 8.95
CA ILE A 149 -12.76 2.36 8.06
C ILE A 149 -13.79 3.21 8.82
N LEU A 150 -14.08 2.84 10.07
CA LEU A 150 -14.96 3.59 10.97
C LEU A 150 -14.35 4.89 11.49
N GLU A 151 -13.04 4.98 11.49
CA GLU A 151 -12.28 6.14 11.95
C GLU A 151 -12.24 7.20 10.84
N ASP A 152 -13.19 8.10 10.77
CA ASP A 152 -13.30 9.19 9.78
C ASP A 152 -11.94 9.85 9.45
N THR A 153 -11.15 9.19 8.58
CA THR A 153 -9.80 9.59 8.13
C THR A 153 -9.87 10.34 6.80
N ASP A 154 -8.92 11.27 6.57
CA ASP A 154 -8.78 11.99 5.30
C ASP A 154 -7.84 11.29 4.32
N ILE A 155 -6.85 10.57 4.87
CA ILE A 155 -5.85 9.82 4.11
C ILE A 155 -5.80 8.40 4.65
N LEU A 156 -5.99 7.43 3.76
CA LEU A 156 -6.00 6.01 4.07
C LEU A 156 -4.75 5.35 3.49
N LEU A 157 -3.90 4.82 4.37
CA LEU A 157 -2.71 4.05 4.00
C LEU A 157 -2.98 2.57 4.22
N LEU A 158 -2.98 1.79 3.14
CA LEU A 158 -3.33 0.37 3.14
C LEU A 158 -2.10 -0.46 2.74
N ASP A 159 -1.55 -1.23 3.67
CA ASP A 159 -0.45 -2.17 3.40
C ASP A 159 -1.01 -3.58 3.31
N GLU A 160 -1.05 -4.14 2.09
CA GLU A 160 -1.59 -5.47 1.76
C GLU A 160 -3.01 -5.73 2.33
N PRO A 161 -4.00 -4.85 2.06
CA PRO A 161 -5.29 -4.90 2.74
C PRO A 161 -6.15 -6.12 2.36
N THR A 162 -5.87 -6.75 1.22
CA THR A 162 -6.59 -7.95 0.74
C THR A 162 -6.11 -9.23 1.39
N ASN A 163 -4.95 -9.21 2.05
CA ASN A 163 -4.47 -10.37 2.78
C ASN A 163 -5.46 -10.73 3.89
N HIS A 164 -5.83 -12.00 3.97
CA HIS A 164 -6.78 -12.52 4.95
C HIS A 164 -8.25 -12.08 4.77
N LEU A 165 -8.61 -11.44 3.66
CA LEU A 165 -9.99 -11.20 3.27
C LEU A 165 -10.49 -12.34 2.37
N ASP A 166 -11.76 -12.69 2.52
CA ASP A 166 -12.48 -13.50 1.53
C ASP A 166 -12.92 -12.63 0.34
N LEU A 167 -13.45 -13.27 -0.69
CA LEU A 167 -13.86 -12.56 -1.91
C LEU A 167 -14.89 -11.48 -1.62
N HIS A 168 -15.90 -11.79 -0.78
CA HIS A 168 -16.96 -10.85 -0.43
C HIS A 168 -16.42 -9.61 0.30
N ALA A 169 -15.54 -9.80 1.28
CA ALA A 169 -14.92 -8.70 2.01
C ALA A 169 -13.98 -7.85 1.10
N THR A 170 -13.30 -8.50 0.14
CA THR A 170 -12.47 -7.80 -0.85
C THR A 170 -13.32 -6.93 -1.77
N GLU A 171 -14.40 -7.46 -2.34
CA GLU A 171 -15.32 -6.70 -3.20
C GLU A 171 -15.97 -5.53 -2.44
N TRP A 172 -16.37 -5.78 -1.19
CA TRP A 172 -16.92 -4.71 -0.36
C TRP A 172 -15.87 -3.60 -0.08
N LEU A 173 -14.62 -3.98 0.19
CA LEU A 173 -13.53 -3.02 0.40
C LEU A 173 -13.25 -2.19 -0.88
N GLU A 174 -13.26 -2.81 -2.04
CA GLU A 174 -13.12 -2.13 -3.33
C GLU A 174 -14.22 -1.08 -3.52
N ASP A 175 -15.47 -1.46 -3.25
CA ASP A 175 -16.62 -0.56 -3.33
C ASP A 175 -16.54 0.59 -2.30
N TYR A 176 -16.06 0.29 -1.09
CA TYR A 176 -15.82 1.31 -0.08
C TYR A 176 -14.75 2.32 -0.55
N ILE A 177 -13.60 1.84 -1.03
CA ILE A 177 -12.51 2.69 -1.52
C ILE A 177 -12.98 3.54 -2.72
N ALA A 178 -13.78 2.98 -3.62
CA ALA A 178 -14.32 3.72 -4.76
C ALA A 178 -15.17 4.93 -4.34
N ARG A 179 -15.91 4.81 -3.23
CA ARG A 179 -16.78 5.87 -2.67
C ARG A 179 -16.11 6.76 -1.64
N PHE A 180 -14.92 6.39 -1.18
CA PHE A 180 -14.20 7.15 -0.18
C PHE A 180 -13.82 8.52 -0.72
N ARG A 181 -14.09 9.59 0.04
CA ARG A 181 -13.86 10.98 -0.41
C ARG A 181 -12.42 11.47 -0.20
N GLY A 182 -11.69 10.79 0.68
CA GLY A 182 -10.30 11.11 0.97
C GLY A 182 -9.32 10.50 -0.04
N THR A 183 -8.04 10.64 0.24
CA THR A 183 -6.94 10.07 -0.55
C THR A 183 -6.62 8.67 -0.05
N VAL A 184 -6.40 7.73 -0.98
CA VAL A 184 -5.97 6.37 -0.66
C VAL A 184 -4.59 6.13 -1.25
N LEU A 185 -3.69 5.63 -0.42
CA LEU A 185 -2.38 5.13 -0.84
C LEU A 185 -2.30 3.66 -0.45
N THR A 186 -2.16 2.76 -1.42
CA THR A 186 -2.16 1.32 -1.16
C THR A 186 -0.92 0.63 -1.68
N ILE A 187 -0.38 -0.29 -0.88
CA ILE A 187 0.59 -1.28 -1.27
C ILE A 187 -0.18 -2.58 -1.44
N SER A 188 -0.13 -3.22 -2.59
CA SER A 188 -0.71 -4.55 -2.80
C SER A 188 0.02 -5.32 -3.88
N HIS A 189 0.03 -6.65 -3.74
CA HIS A 189 0.45 -7.58 -4.77
C HIS A 189 -0.73 -8.11 -5.59
N ASP A 190 -1.95 -7.83 -5.19
CA ASP A 190 -3.17 -8.19 -5.91
C ASP A 190 -3.40 -7.22 -7.07
N ARG A 191 -3.18 -7.74 -8.28
CA ARG A 191 -3.30 -6.96 -9.51
C ARG A 191 -4.74 -6.59 -9.84
N TYR A 192 -5.69 -7.45 -9.53
CA TYR A 192 -7.12 -7.21 -9.79
C TYR A 192 -7.62 -6.11 -8.87
N PHE A 193 -7.30 -6.19 -7.59
CA PHE A 193 -7.60 -5.14 -6.63
C PHE A 193 -7.04 -3.79 -7.06
N LEU A 194 -5.74 -3.73 -7.41
CA LEU A 194 -5.11 -2.50 -7.88
C LEU A 194 -5.76 -1.96 -9.17
N ASP A 195 -6.11 -2.85 -10.11
CA ASP A 195 -6.69 -2.44 -11.38
C ASP A 195 -8.07 -1.77 -11.20
N ARG A 196 -8.84 -2.20 -10.19
CA ARG A 196 -10.17 -1.66 -9.88
C ARG A 196 -10.13 -0.35 -9.11
N ILE A 197 -9.17 -0.17 -8.21
CA ILE A 197 -9.22 0.95 -7.27
C ILE A 197 -8.25 2.08 -7.59
N VAL A 198 -7.09 1.82 -8.22
CA VAL A 198 -6.07 2.86 -8.38
C VAL A 198 -6.25 3.65 -9.68
N THR A 199 -5.99 4.94 -9.60
CA THR A 199 -5.98 5.86 -10.73
C THR A 199 -4.57 6.32 -11.09
N ARG A 200 -3.61 6.06 -10.22
CA ARG A 200 -2.20 6.41 -10.38
C ARG A 200 -1.31 5.38 -9.69
N ILE A 201 -0.16 5.11 -10.27
CA ILE A 201 0.84 4.20 -9.69
C ILE A 201 2.15 4.93 -9.50
N ILE A 202 2.76 4.72 -8.35
CA ILE A 202 4.13 5.11 -8.02
C ILE A 202 4.93 3.82 -7.85
N GLU A 203 5.92 3.61 -8.70
CA GLU A 203 6.81 2.46 -8.56
C GLU A 203 8.17 2.89 -8.03
N ILE A 204 8.63 2.26 -6.96
CA ILE A 204 9.99 2.45 -6.44
C ILE A 204 10.89 1.41 -7.10
N GLU A 205 11.80 1.86 -7.98
CA GLU A 205 12.79 1.02 -8.67
C GLU A 205 14.18 1.63 -8.47
N ASP A 206 15.11 0.85 -7.93
CA ASP A 206 16.49 1.26 -7.65
C ASP A 206 16.60 2.59 -6.85
N GLY A 207 15.75 2.73 -5.83
CA GLY A 207 15.69 3.91 -4.95
C GLY A 207 15.06 5.15 -5.59
N LYS A 208 14.50 5.06 -6.80
CA LYS A 208 13.88 6.17 -7.51
C LYS A 208 12.40 5.92 -7.74
N PRO A 209 11.53 6.95 -7.58
CA PRO A 209 10.13 6.83 -7.91
C PRO A 209 9.89 7.01 -9.41
N ASN A 210 9.12 6.12 -10.00
CA ASN A 210 8.56 6.24 -11.34
C ASN A 210 7.05 6.42 -11.25
N PHE A 211 6.52 7.39 -11.97
CA PHE A 211 5.10 7.75 -11.92
C PHE A 211 4.38 7.29 -13.20
N TYR A 212 3.17 6.71 -13.00
CA TYR A 212 2.30 6.26 -14.07
C TYR A 212 0.87 6.74 -13.79
N SER A 213 0.26 7.41 -14.75
CA SER A 213 -1.12 7.93 -14.64
C SER A 213 -2.07 6.91 -15.26
N GLY A 214 -2.69 6.09 -14.42
CA GLY A 214 -3.61 5.04 -14.82
C GLY A 214 -3.65 3.89 -13.79
N ASN A 215 -4.47 2.88 -14.08
CA ASN A 215 -4.61 1.68 -13.28
C ASN A 215 -3.44 0.68 -13.50
N TYR A 216 -3.54 -0.50 -12.90
CA TYR A 216 -2.47 -1.50 -13.00
C TYR A 216 -2.25 -2.01 -14.42
N SER A 217 -3.31 -2.22 -15.20
CA SER A 217 -3.22 -2.66 -16.59
C SER A 217 -2.49 -1.63 -17.46
N PHE A 218 -2.81 -0.34 -17.30
CA PHE A 218 -2.08 0.73 -17.98
C PHE A 218 -0.59 0.77 -17.57
N TYR A 219 -0.31 0.67 -16.27
CA TYR A 219 1.05 0.62 -15.76
C TYR A 219 1.86 -0.52 -16.40
N ALA A 220 1.29 -1.73 -16.49
CA ALA A 220 1.99 -2.90 -17.00
C ALA A 220 2.41 -2.70 -18.48
N VAL A 221 1.52 -2.14 -19.30
CA VAL A 221 1.78 -1.83 -20.72
C VAL A 221 2.81 -0.71 -20.84
N GLU A 222 2.62 0.37 -20.12
CA GLU A 222 3.49 1.56 -20.18
C GLU A 222 4.90 1.25 -19.66
N LYS A 223 5.04 0.44 -18.63
CA LYS A 223 6.34 -0.03 -18.13
C LYS A 223 7.08 -0.84 -19.19
N GLU A 224 6.42 -1.76 -19.86
CA GLU A 224 7.02 -2.55 -20.94
C GLU A 224 7.43 -1.64 -22.11
N ARG A 225 6.58 -0.68 -22.49
CA ARG A 225 6.89 0.31 -23.54
C ARG A 225 8.15 1.11 -23.20
N ARG A 226 8.24 1.68 -21.99
CA ARG A 226 9.42 2.44 -21.52
C ARG A 226 10.68 1.57 -21.47
N TYR A 227 10.53 0.30 -21.09
CA TYR A 227 11.65 -0.66 -21.14
C TYR A 227 12.15 -0.89 -22.57
N GLN A 228 11.25 -1.13 -23.51
CA GLN A 228 11.60 -1.34 -24.92
C GLN A 228 12.25 -0.10 -25.55
N GLU A 229 11.77 1.09 -25.22
CA GLU A 229 12.36 2.34 -25.67
C GLU A 229 13.79 2.53 -25.13
N ARG A 230 14.00 2.28 -23.84
CA ARG A 230 15.34 2.31 -23.21
C ARG A 230 16.29 1.28 -23.82
N MET A 231 15.78 0.07 -24.11
CA MET A 231 16.59 -0.97 -24.79
C MET A 231 17.00 -0.55 -26.19
N LYS A 232 16.07 -0.05 -27.00
CA LYS A 232 16.36 0.45 -28.35
C LYS A 232 17.39 1.58 -28.33
N GLN A 233 17.29 2.49 -27.37
CA GLN A 233 18.25 3.58 -27.20
C GLN A 233 19.64 3.03 -26.82
N TYR A 234 19.70 2.11 -25.85
CA TYR A 234 20.91 1.44 -25.44
C TYR A 234 21.60 0.70 -26.63
N GLU A 235 20.83 -0.04 -27.41
CA GLU A 235 21.34 -0.75 -28.58
C GLU A 235 21.92 0.22 -29.65
N LYS A 236 21.24 1.35 -29.90
CA LYS A 236 21.74 2.41 -30.78
C LYS A 236 23.04 3.01 -30.27
N GLU A 237 23.12 3.30 -28.97
CA GLU A 237 24.33 3.82 -28.34
C GLU A 237 25.49 2.81 -28.43
N GLN A 238 25.22 1.51 -28.15
CA GLN A 238 26.23 0.46 -28.26
C GLN A 238 26.70 0.26 -29.72
N ALA A 239 25.79 0.36 -30.68
CA ALA A 239 26.17 0.29 -32.11
C ALA A 239 27.09 1.45 -32.48
N LYS A 240 26.79 2.68 -32.00
CA LYS A 240 27.62 3.86 -32.24
C LYS A 240 28.98 3.79 -31.55
N ILE A 241 29.02 3.28 -30.30
CA ILE A 241 30.27 3.00 -29.60
C ILE A 241 31.15 2.05 -30.41
N ARG A 242 30.59 0.90 -30.84
CA ARG A 242 31.34 -0.08 -31.68
C ARG A 242 31.85 0.52 -32.99
N GLN A 243 31.07 1.42 -33.62
CA GLN A 243 31.53 2.12 -34.84
C GLN A 243 32.72 3.07 -34.56
N LEU A 244 32.63 3.82 -33.44
CA LEU A 244 33.68 4.73 -33.03
C LEU A 244 34.95 3.97 -32.60
N GLU A 245 34.80 2.83 -31.91
CA GLU A 245 35.94 1.96 -31.55
C GLU A 245 36.71 1.49 -32.80
N LYS A 246 35.98 0.94 -33.79
CA LYS A 246 36.59 0.53 -35.08
C LYS A 246 37.31 1.68 -35.77
N ALA A 247 36.71 2.89 -35.75
CA ALA A 247 37.35 4.07 -36.36
C ALA A 247 38.57 4.54 -35.54
N ALA A 248 38.53 4.48 -34.23
CA ALA A 248 39.67 4.79 -33.37
C ALA A 248 40.83 3.81 -33.57
N ASP A 249 40.56 2.53 -33.70
CA ASP A 249 41.55 1.49 -33.96
C ASP A 249 42.21 1.68 -35.34
N GLN A 250 41.45 2.02 -36.39
CA GLN A 250 42.00 2.38 -37.68
C GLN A 250 42.90 3.61 -37.61
N LEU A 251 42.51 4.66 -36.90
CA LEU A 251 43.32 5.86 -36.73
C LEU A 251 44.62 5.57 -35.94
N ARG A 252 44.61 4.63 -34.98
CA ARG A 252 45.79 4.16 -34.26
C ARG A 252 46.77 3.44 -35.20
N LEU A 253 46.25 2.54 -36.05
CA LEU A 253 47.08 1.83 -37.05
C LEU A 253 47.79 2.81 -38.00
N TRP A 254 47.08 3.87 -38.45
CA TRP A 254 47.68 4.91 -39.29
C TRP A 254 48.64 5.84 -38.52
N ALA A 255 48.39 6.09 -37.25
CA ALA A 255 49.32 6.86 -36.42
C ALA A 255 50.67 6.15 -36.22
N PHE A 256 50.68 4.82 -36.17
CA PHE A 256 51.89 4.00 -36.13
C PHE A 256 52.77 4.16 -37.40
N GLN A 257 52.19 4.65 -38.50
CA GLN A 257 52.89 4.96 -39.75
C GLN A 257 53.40 6.41 -39.86
N GLY A 258 53.48 7.13 -38.72
CA GLY A 258 54.18 8.43 -38.67
C GLY A 258 53.28 9.68 -38.78
N MET A 259 51.96 9.59 -38.61
CA MET A 259 51.04 10.72 -38.69
C MET A 259 50.58 11.23 -37.30
N ASP A 260 51.24 12.15 -36.70
CA ASP A 260 50.95 12.72 -35.37
C ASP A 260 49.50 13.28 -35.21
N LYS A 261 48.94 13.84 -36.29
CA LYS A 261 47.56 14.39 -36.27
C LYS A 261 46.51 13.30 -36.12
N THR A 262 46.76 12.09 -36.60
CA THR A 262 45.81 10.94 -36.48
C THR A 262 45.80 10.38 -35.08
N TYR A 263 46.90 10.40 -34.37
CA TYR A 263 47.01 10.00 -32.96
C TYR A 263 46.10 10.86 -32.04
N ARG A 264 46.18 12.20 -32.17
CA ARG A 264 45.33 13.13 -31.39
C ARG A 264 43.85 12.93 -31.66
N ARG A 265 43.44 12.59 -32.91
CA ARG A 265 42.06 12.26 -33.27
C ARG A 265 41.60 10.97 -32.63
N ALA A 266 42.43 9.93 -32.57
CA ALA A 266 42.14 8.69 -31.90
C ALA A 266 41.85 8.91 -30.40
N ILE A 267 42.72 9.63 -29.69
CA ILE A 267 42.55 9.99 -28.27
C ILE A 267 41.23 10.78 -28.03
N SER A 268 40.92 11.74 -28.91
CA SER A 268 39.66 12.49 -28.80
C SER A 268 38.44 11.61 -28.96
N MET A 269 38.52 10.62 -29.85
CA MET A 269 37.45 9.66 -30.09
C MET A 269 37.27 8.69 -28.91
N GLU A 270 38.36 8.24 -28.31
CA GLU A 270 38.31 7.43 -27.08
C GLU A 270 37.67 8.15 -25.90
N LYS A 271 38.04 9.41 -25.64
CA LYS A 271 37.40 10.23 -24.63
C LYS A 271 35.90 10.39 -24.89
N ARG A 272 35.48 10.43 -26.15
CA ARG A 272 34.07 10.47 -26.51
C ARG A 272 33.38 9.15 -26.23
N ILE A 273 34.00 8.01 -26.56
CA ILE A 273 33.52 6.66 -26.26
C ILE A 273 33.35 6.48 -24.77
N GLU A 274 34.34 6.88 -23.96
CA GLU A 274 34.28 6.78 -22.49
C GLU A 274 33.09 7.54 -21.89
N ARG A 275 32.82 8.75 -22.39
CA ARG A 275 31.63 9.53 -22.00
C ARG A 275 30.30 8.85 -22.41
N MET A 276 30.29 8.11 -23.49
CA MET A 276 29.10 7.38 -23.96
C MET A 276 28.88 6.04 -23.24
N ARG A 277 29.93 5.45 -22.65
CA ARG A 277 29.82 4.18 -21.88
C ARG A 277 29.14 4.31 -20.54
N THR A 278 28.66 5.51 -20.15
CA THR A 278 28.01 5.74 -18.85
C THR A 278 26.60 5.16 -18.75
N THR A 279 25.97 4.78 -19.88
CA THR A 279 24.62 4.23 -19.89
C THR A 279 24.64 2.75 -19.54
N ALA A 280 24.09 2.39 -18.36
CA ALA A 280 23.93 1.00 -17.96
C ALA A 280 22.86 0.30 -18.80
N LYS A 281 23.07 -0.99 -19.06
CA LYS A 281 22.09 -1.82 -19.77
C LYS A 281 20.79 -1.90 -18.96
N PRO A 282 19.62 -1.57 -19.52
CA PRO A 282 18.34 -1.76 -18.85
C PRO A 282 18.16 -3.20 -18.40
N THR A 283 17.91 -3.43 -17.11
CA THR A 283 17.68 -4.77 -16.58
C THR A 283 16.21 -5.03 -16.47
N LYS A 284 15.76 -6.18 -16.97
CA LYS A 284 14.41 -6.68 -16.74
C LYS A 284 14.42 -7.61 -15.53
N ALA A 285 13.44 -7.46 -14.62
CA ALA A 285 13.30 -8.41 -13.54
C ALA A 285 13.23 -9.84 -14.11
N ARG A 286 14.11 -10.74 -13.63
CA ARG A 286 14.11 -12.13 -14.09
C ARG A 286 12.76 -12.75 -13.74
N LYS A 287 12.01 -13.17 -14.74
CA LYS A 287 10.88 -14.08 -14.51
C LYS A 287 11.48 -15.41 -14.05
N MET A 288 11.00 -15.93 -12.94
CA MET A 288 11.34 -17.28 -12.52
C MET A 288 10.66 -18.24 -13.51
N ASP A 289 11.44 -18.83 -14.39
CA ASP A 289 10.97 -19.88 -15.31
C ASP A 289 11.13 -21.21 -14.57
N ALA A 290 10.15 -21.54 -13.75
CA ALA A 290 10.09 -22.83 -13.09
C ALA A 290 9.57 -23.85 -14.13
N ARG A 291 10.47 -24.57 -14.76
CA ARG A 291 10.12 -25.72 -15.57
C ARG A 291 10.07 -26.94 -14.67
N PHE A 292 8.88 -27.42 -14.42
CA PHE A 292 8.70 -28.74 -13.83
C PHE A 292 8.97 -29.76 -14.93
N SER A 293 10.12 -30.46 -14.85
CA SER A 293 10.32 -31.67 -15.65
C SER A 293 9.51 -32.79 -14.96
N SER A 294 8.56 -33.38 -15.67
CA SER A 294 7.98 -34.64 -15.23
C SER A 294 9.11 -35.68 -15.27
N ALA A 295 9.63 -36.08 -14.10
CA ALA A 295 10.33 -37.34 -14.00
C ALA A 295 9.31 -38.45 -14.33
N GLU A 296 9.67 -39.40 -15.17
CA GLU A 296 8.83 -40.58 -15.42
C GLU A 296 8.61 -41.30 -14.08
N PHE A 297 7.39 -41.17 -13.56
CA PHE A 297 6.98 -41.86 -12.36
C PHE A 297 6.50 -43.24 -12.75
N HIS A 298 7.20 -44.26 -12.33
CA HIS A 298 6.90 -45.68 -12.66
C HIS A 298 5.96 -46.33 -11.61
N GLY A 299 5.15 -45.58 -10.89
CA GLY A 299 4.20 -46.05 -9.90
C GLY A 299 2.78 -45.60 -10.18
N ASP A 300 1.79 -46.42 -9.88
CA ASP A 300 0.36 -46.10 -10.12
C ASP A 300 -0.20 -45.08 -9.06
N GLU A 301 0.45 -44.94 -7.91
CA GLU A 301 0.01 -44.04 -6.83
C GLU A 301 1.13 -43.09 -6.37
N VAL A 302 0.90 -41.78 -6.54
CA VAL A 302 1.81 -40.73 -6.04
C VAL A 302 1.56 -40.43 -4.56
N LEU A 303 0.32 -40.54 -4.11
CA LEU A 303 -0.10 -40.32 -2.74
C LEU A 303 -1.38 -41.08 -2.44
N ALA A 304 -1.38 -41.89 -1.41
CA ALA A 304 -2.57 -42.59 -0.90
C ALA A 304 -2.87 -42.13 0.54
N LEU A 305 -4.04 -41.59 0.77
CA LEU A 305 -4.53 -41.21 2.10
C LEU A 305 -5.64 -42.19 2.50
N LYS A 306 -5.38 -43.08 3.49
CA LYS A 306 -6.35 -44.09 3.95
C LYS A 306 -6.70 -43.80 5.41
N GLY A 307 -7.98 -43.52 5.68
CA GLY A 307 -8.49 -43.33 7.04
C GLY A 307 -7.86 -42.14 7.79
N LEU A 308 -7.41 -41.13 7.06
CA LEU A 308 -6.82 -39.93 7.67
C LEU A 308 -7.91 -39.15 8.39
N THR A 309 -7.71 -38.93 9.68
CA THR A 309 -8.63 -38.12 10.51
C THR A 309 -7.82 -37.11 11.30
N LYS A 310 -8.26 -35.86 11.30
CA LYS A 310 -7.70 -34.77 12.10
C LYS A 310 -8.78 -33.95 12.75
N GLY A 311 -8.64 -33.77 14.06
CA GLY A 311 -9.53 -32.92 14.85
C GLY A 311 -8.79 -32.00 15.80
N PHE A 312 -9.41 -30.91 16.20
CA PHE A 312 -8.96 -29.99 17.23
C PHE A 312 -10.11 -29.69 18.19
N GLY A 313 -9.88 -29.85 19.50
CA GLY A 313 -10.83 -29.44 20.53
C GLY A 313 -12.23 -30.07 20.38
N GLY A 314 -12.33 -31.35 19.94
CA GLY A 314 -13.62 -32.06 19.76
C GLY A 314 -14.28 -31.81 18.39
N ARG A 315 -13.74 -31.00 17.51
CA ARG A 315 -14.19 -30.81 16.12
C ARG A 315 -13.30 -31.59 15.16
N THR A 316 -13.88 -32.57 14.48
CA THR A 316 -13.19 -33.29 13.39
C THR A 316 -13.20 -32.41 12.14
N LEU A 317 -12.04 -32.28 11.47
CA LEU A 317 -11.89 -31.53 10.23
C LEU A 317 -12.11 -32.43 9.02
N PHE A 318 -11.58 -33.66 9.05
CA PHE A 318 -11.75 -34.70 8.04
C PHE A 318 -11.39 -36.07 8.60
#